data_e6e7553a0cafc06bdb43a0d9944aadcc
#
_entry.id   e6e7553a0cafc06bdb43a0d9944aadcc
#
_cell.length_a   1.000
_cell.length_b   1.000
_cell.length_c   1.000
_cell.angle_alpha   90.00
_cell.angle_beta   90.00
_cell.angle_gamma   90.00
#
_symmetry.space_group_name_H-M   'P 1'
#
loop_
_entity.id
_entity.type
_entity.pdbx_description
1 polymer ?
#
loop_
_entity_poly.entity_id
_entity_poly.type
_entity_poly.pdbx_seq_one_letter_code
_entity_poly.pdbx_strand_id
1 'polypeptide(L)'
;PLAAQGHAATAGNEMTITGQVVDLNCNTTNGASGAAHKACAQACAKAGVPLGILADGTIYLPVSSKPGDPQNSKLEQYAETKVKVTGTHRMVSGLHTIEIKSVTPAS
;
A
#
# COMPACT_ATOMS: atom_id res chain seq x y z
N PRO A 1 25.63 18.08 5.24
CA PRO A 1 25.19 17.57 4.98
C PRO A 1 24.70 16.94 4.72
N LEU A 2 24.33 16.83 4.60
CA LEU A 2 23.90 16.31 4.35
C LEU A 2 23.42 15.69 3.77
N ALA A 3 23.68 15.99 3.55
CA ALA A 3 23.21 15.54 2.55
C ALA A 3 22.83 14.27 2.51
N ALA A 4 23.59 13.67 2.70
CA ALA A 4 23.37 12.41 2.62
C ALA A 4 22.22 12.05 3.20
N GLN A 5 21.94 12.65 3.98
CA GLN A 5 20.95 12.28 4.56
C GLN A 5 19.83 12.39 3.83
N GLY A 6 19.85 13.08 2.95
CA GLY A 6 18.70 13.22 2.28
C GLY A 6 18.12 12.05 1.69
N HIS A 7 18.85 11.15 1.40
CA HIS A 7 18.32 10.04 0.83
C HIS A 7 17.49 9.30 1.70
N ALA A 8 17.51 9.58 2.86
CA ALA A 8 16.73 8.81 3.76
C ALA A 8 15.28 9.19 3.71
N ALA A 9 14.55 8.61 4.57
CA ALA A 9 13.15 8.88 4.69
C ALA A 9 12.90 10.29 5.17
N THR A 10 11.86 10.91 4.68
CA THR A 10 11.37 12.14 5.25
C THR A 10 10.68 11.83 6.58
N ALA A 11 10.50 12.84 7.38
CA ALA A 11 9.68 12.69 8.57
C ALA A 11 8.28 12.26 8.19
N GLY A 12 7.70 11.38 8.93
CA GLY A 12 6.38 10.88 8.61
C GLY A 12 5.29 11.87 8.91
N ASN A 13 4.27 11.90 8.06
CA ASN A 13 3.08 12.70 8.26
C ASN A 13 1.87 11.78 8.34
N GLU A 14 0.98 12.08 9.27
CA GLU A 14 -0.26 11.35 9.28
C GLU A 14 -1.11 11.77 8.10
N MET A 15 -1.68 10.80 7.41
CA MET A 15 -2.51 11.11 6.25
C MET A 15 -3.61 10.07 6.14
N THR A 16 -4.69 10.47 5.49
CA THR A 16 -5.79 9.58 5.14
C THR A 16 -5.91 9.58 3.63
N ILE A 17 -5.86 8.41 3.03
CA ILE A 17 -6.00 8.27 1.59
C ILE A 17 -7.19 7.38 1.28
N THR A 18 -7.84 7.65 0.15
CA THR A 18 -8.90 6.82 -0.38
C THR A 18 -8.42 6.24 -1.69
N GLY A 19 -8.37 4.93 -1.79
CA GLY A 19 -7.86 4.29 -2.99
C GLY A 19 -8.27 2.83 -3.06
N GLN A 20 -7.81 2.16 -4.09
CA GLN A 20 -8.13 0.76 -4.32
C GLN A 20 -6.97 -0.11 -3.88
N VAL A 21 -7.28 -1.20 -3.19
CA VAL A 21 -6.27 -2.19 -2.83
C VAL A 21 -5.97 -3.02 -4.07
N VAL A 22 -4.70 -3.06 -4.48
CA VAL A 22 -4.29 -3.75 -5.71
C VAL A 22 -3.16 -4.72 -5.43
N ASP A 23 -3.08 -5.76 -6.27
CA ASP A 23 -1.94 -6.67 -6.30
C ASP A 23 -0.79 -5.92 -6.99
N LEU A 24 0.29 -5.71 -6.29
CA LEU A 24 1.39 -4.91 -6.83
C LEU A 24 2.03 -5.52 -8.06
N ASN A 25 2.12 -6.85 -8.12
CA ASN A 25 2.69 -7.48 -9.31
C ASN A 25 1.81 -7.24 -10.53
N CYS A 26 0.54 -7.62 -10.43
CA CYS A 26 -0.35 -7.51 -11.58
C CYS A 26 -0.64 -6.08 -11.97
N ASN A 27 -0.84 -5.20 -10.99
CA ASN A 27 -1.13 -3.82 -11.31
C ASN A 27 0.05 -3.11 -11.97
N THR A 28 1.27 -3.36 -11.48
CA THR A 28 2.44 -2.64 -12.00
C THR A 28 3.00 -3.27 -13.27
N THR A 29 2.63 -4.50 -13.60
CA THR A 29 3.11 -5.12 -14.83
C THR A 29 2.10 -5.03 -15.96
N ASN A 30 0.80 -5.08 -15.66
CA ASN A 30 -0.19 -5.07 -16.74
C ASN A 30 -1.43 -4.22 -16.44
N GLY A 31 -1.40 -3.45 -15.35
CA GLY A 31 -2.51 -2.55 -15.01
C GLY A 31 -3.73 -3.25 -14.45
N ALA A 32 -3.63 -4.52 -14.06
CA ALA A 32 -4.79 -5.25 -13.59
C ALA A 32 -5.39 -4.62 -12.34
N SER A 33 -6.69 -4.44 -12.33
CA SER A 33 -7.44 -3.96 -11.18
C SER A 33 -8.91 -4.24 -11.42
N GLY A 34 -9.69 -4.13 -10.35
CA GLY A 34 -11.13 -4.23 -10.43
C GLY A 34 -11.68 -5.50 -9.82
N ALA A 35 -12.99 -5.53 -9.66
CA ALA A 35 -13.68 -6.60 -8.94
C ALA A 35 -13.44 -7.99 -9.54
N ALA A 36 -13.28 -8.08 -10.84
CA ALA A 36 -13.04 -9.36 -11.50
C ALA A 36 -11.69 -9.97 -11.11
N HIS A 37 -10.77 -9.15 -10.63
CA HIS A 37 -9.43 -9.59 -10.24
C HIS A 37 -9.34 -9.92 -8.74
N LYS A 38 -10.41 -9.76 -8.00
CA LYS A 38 -10.36 -9.87 -6.53
C LYS A 38 -9.87 -11.23 -6.05
N ALA A 39 -10.43 -12.30 -6.55
CA ALA A 39 -10.06 -13.63 -6.10
C ALA A 39 -8.58 -13.92 -6.40
N CYS A 40 -8.11 -13.48 -7.56
CA CYS A 40 -6.72 -13.65 -7.94
C CYS A 40 -5.80 -12.83 -7.02
N ALA A 41 -6.17 -11.60 -6.73
CA ALA A 41 -5.39 -10.74 -5.84
C ALA A 41 -5.32 -11.32 -4.43
N GLN A 42 -6.41 -11.90 -3.95
CA GLN A 42 -6.42 -12.53 -2.62
C GLN A 42 -5.53 -13.77 -2.58
N ALA A 43 -5.58 -14.59 -3.63
CA ALA A 43 -4.74 -15.78 -3.70
C ALA A 43 -3.26 -15.41 -3.76
N CYS A 44 -2.92 -14.38 -4.55
CA CYS A 44 -1.54 -13.91 -4.63
C CYS A 44 -1.07 -13.33 -3.29
N ALA A 45 -1.92 -12.60 -2.61
CA ALA A 45 -1.57 -12.03 -1.31
C ALA A 45 -1.27 -13.13 -0.29
N LYS A 46 -2.04 -14.21 -0.31
CA LYS A 46 -1.79 -15.35 0.57
C LYS A 46 -0.47 -16.03 0.25
N ALA A 47 -0.05 -15.97 -0.99
CA ALA A 47 1.23 -16.52 -1.42
C ALA A 47 2.41 -15.57 -1.15
N GLY A 48 2.14 -14.39 -0.63
CA GLY A 48 3.20 -13.44 -0.26
C GLY A 48 3.41 -12.28 -1.22
N VAL A 49 2.61 -12.17 -2.28
CA VAL A 49 2.71 -11.03 -3.19
C VAL A 49 2.15 -9.79 -2.50
N PRO A 50 2.91 -8.70 -2.43
CA PRO A 50 2.44 -7.54 -1.68
C PRO A 50 1.23 -6.85 -2.30
N LEU A 51 0.36 -6.36 -1.43
CA LEU A 51 -0.75 -5.50 -1.80
C LEU A 51 -0.34 -4.05 -1.58
N GLY A 52 -0.87 -3.17 -2.41
CA GLY A 52 -0.66 -1.73 -2.26
C GLY A 52 -1.97 -0.99 -2.36
N ILE A 53 -1.93 0.32 -2.16
CA ILE A 53 -3.11 1.17 -2.28
C ILE A 53 -2.86 2.13 -3.44
N LEU A 54 -3.72 2.05 -4.46
CA LEU A 54 -3.64 2.92 -5.62
C LEU A 54 -4.66 4.06 -5.42
N ALA A 55 -4.15 5.26 -5.23
CA ALA A 55 -4.98 6.44 -5.00
C ALA A 55 -4.52 7.56 -5.92
N ASP A 56 -5.41 8.01 -6.79
CA ASP A 56 -5.13 9.11 -7.72
C ASP A 56 -3.83 8.91 -8.51
N GLY A 57 -3.65 7.70 -9.03
CA GLY A 57 -2.48 7.41 -9.85
C GLY A 57 -1.18 7.20 -9.08
N THR A 58 -1.23 7.22 -7.76
CA THR A 58 -0.06 7.00 -6.90
C THR A 58 -0.23 5.70 -6.14
N ILE A 59 0.80 4.88 -6.12
CA ILE A 59 0.79 3.67 -5.32
C ILE A 59 1.43 3.96 -3.97
N TYR A 60 0.72 3.62 -2.90
CA TYR A 60 1.24 3.70 -1.54
C TYR A 60 1.57 2.29 -1.09
N LEU A 61 2.81 2.09 -0.67
CA LEU A 61 3.32 0.79 -0.28
C LEU A 61 3.18 0.62 1.23
N PRO A 62 2.38 -0.33 1.70
CA PRO A 62 2.25 -0.57 3.14
C PRO A 62 3.56 -1.10 3.70
N VAL A 63 4.00 -0.52 4.79
CA VAL A 63 5.23 -0.93 5.47
C VAL A 63 4.99 -0.92 6.97
N SER A 64 5.90 -1.53 7.70
CA SER A 64 5.88 -1.51 9.17
C SER A 64 7.26 -1.19 9.67
N SER A 65 7.34 -0.42 10.74
CA SER A 65 8.62 -0.19 11.41
C SER A 65 9.04 -1.39 12.24
N LYS A 66 8.15 -2.37 12.41
CA LYS A 66 8.46 -3.57 13.17
C LYS A 66 9.03 -4.63 12.22
N PRO A 67 10.24 -5.12 12.43
CA PRO A 67 10.82 -6.13 11.54
C PRO A 67 9.97 -7.39 11.48
N GLY A 68 9.86 -7.96 10.28
CA GLY A 68 9.15 -9.22 10.11
C GLY A 68 7.63 -9.10 10.25
N ASP A 69 7.09 -7.95 9.93
CA ASP A 69 5.66 -7.67 10.10
C ASP A 69 5.01 -7.45 8.72
N PRO A 70 4.61 -8.53 8.03
CA PRO A 70 4.00 -8.39 6.71
C PRO A 70 2.65 -7.70 6.78
N GLN A 71 2.34 -6.94 5.75
CA GLN A 71 1.18 -6.05 5.78
C GLN A 71 -0.04 -6.59 5.04
N ASN A 72 0.10 -7.67 4.29
CA ASN A 72 -1.02 -8.19 3.50
C ASN A 72 -2.27 -8.50 4.32
N SER A 73 -2.08 -9.00 5.53
CA SER A 73 -3.23 -9.39 6.36
C SER A 73 -4.15 -8.23 6.69
N LYS A 74 -3.64 -7.00 6.65
CA LYS A 74 -4.46 -5.81 6.93
C LYS A 74 -5.33 -5.44 5.75
N LEU A 75 -4.98 -5.89 4.54
CA LEU A 75 -5.63 -5.45 3.31
C LEU A 75 -6.28 -6.57 2.52
N GLU A 76 -5.96 -7.83 2.82
CA GLU A 76 -6.37 -8.94 1.99
C GLU A 76 -7.87 -9.04 1.77
N GLN A 77 -8.65 -8.84 2.82
CA GLN A 77 -10.10 -8.89 2.68
C GLN A 77 -10.64 -7.77 1.79
N TYR A 78 -9.88 -6.70 1.63
CA TYR A 78 -10.28 -5.56 0.83
C TYR A 78 -9.68 -5.56 -0.58
N ALA A 79 -9.01 -6.65 -0.97
CA ALA A 79 -8.36 -6.69 -2.28
C ALA A 79 -9.34 -6.29 -3.38
N GLU A 80 -8.89 -5.40 -4.26
CA GLU A 80 -9.66 -4.89 -5.39
C GLU A 80 -10.96 -4.18 -4.98
N THR A 81 -10.96 -3.61 -3.78
CA THR A 81 -12.05 -2.73 -3.36
C THR A 81 -11.48 -1.40 -2.92
N LYS A 82 -12.34 -0.40 -2.87
CA LYS A 82 -11.95 0.93 -2.44
C LYS A 82 -11.97 1.01 -0.93
N VAL A 83 -10.92 1.56 -0.37
CA VAL A 83 -10.77 1.69 1.08
C VAL A 83 -10.32 3.10 1.44
N LYS A 84 -10.56 3.45 2.69
CA LYS A 84 -9.99 4.64 3.31
C LYS A 84 -8.93 4.15 4.29
N VAL A 85 -7.70 4.59 4.11
CA VAL A 85 -6.57 4.17 4.92
C VAL A 85 -5.99 5.38 5.63
N THR A 86 -5.83 5.26 6.94
CA THR A 86 -5.16 6.27 7.74
C THR A 86 -3.85 5.69 8.24
N GLY A 87 -2.79 6.44 8.16
CA GLY A 87 -1.49 5.99 8.62
C GLY A 87 -0.43 7.05 8.48
N THR A 88 0.80 6.66 8.70
CA THR A 88 1.94 7.56 8.61
C THR A 88 2.58 7.39 7.23
N HIS A 89 2.59 8.47 6.49
CA HIS A 89 3.15 8.50 5.14
C HIS A 89 4.56 9.03 5.16
N ARG A 90 5.45 8.39 4.40
CA ARG A 90 6.82 8.88 4.18
C ARG A 90 7.18 8.70 2.72
N MET A 91 8.03 9.59 2.24
CA MET A 91 8.71 9.37 0.95
C MET A 91 10.08 8.81 1.24
N VAL A 92 10.38 7.66 0.68
CA VAL A 92 11.67 7.00 0.89
C VAL A 92 12.19 6.54 -0.46
N SER A 93 13.30 7.10 -0.90
CA SER A 93 13.94 6.70 -2.17
C SER A 93 12.97 6.70 -3.35
N GLY A 94 12.13 7.71 -3.40
CA GLY A 94 11.13 7.81 -4.47
C GLY A 94 9.86 7.01 -4.26
N LEU A 95 9.76 6.25 -3.18
CA LEU A 95 8.57 5.45 -2.89
C LEU A 95 7.67 6.17 -1.90
N HIS A 96 6.38 6.10 -2.15
CA HIS A 96 5.39 6.51 -1.16
C HIS A 96 5.12 5.31 -0.27
N THR A 97 5.46 5.40 1.00
CA THR A 97 5.19 4.33 1.95
C THR A 97 4.15 4.77 2.97
N ILE A 98 3.42 3.82 3.53
CA ILE A 98 2.44 4.12 4.56
C ILE A 98 2.45 3.05 5.62
N GLU A 99 2.59 3.47 6.88
CA GLU A 99 2.42 2.58 8.02
C GLU A 99 0.96 2.68 8.41
N ILE A 100 0.20 1.64 8.17
CA ILE A 100 -1.26 1.66 8.31
C ILE A 100 -1.67 1.63 9.78
N LYS A 101 -2.52 2.57 10.17
CA LYS A 101 -3.15 2.57 11.48
C LYS A 101 -4.56 2.03 11.41
N SER A 102 -5.30 2.35 10.35
CA SER A 102 -6.66 1.86 10.20
C SER A 102 -7.05 1.76 8.75
N VAL A 103 -7.93 0.81 8.45
CA VAL A 103 -8.49 0.61 7.11
C VAL A 103 -9.99 0.44 7.27
N THR A 104 -10.75 1.18 6.50
CA THR A 104 -12.20 1.02 6.46
C THR A 104 -12.67 1.00 5.01
N PRO A 105 -13.78 0.33 4.70
CA PRO A 105 -14.33 0.39 3.36
C PRO A 105 -14.71 1.82 2.99
N ALA A 106 -14.45 2.20 1.75
CA ALA A 106 -14.87 3.49 1.23
C ALA A 106 -15.89 3.20 0.15
N SER A 107 -17.09 3.14 0.50
CA SER A 107 -18.13 2.73 -0.45
C SER A 107 -18.39 3.75 -1.54
#